data_921699c092e6ff2f59ab5142fdc1adec
#
_entry.id   921699c092e6ff2f59ab5142fdc1adec
#
_cell.length_a   1.000
_cell.length_b   1.000
_cell.length_c   1.000
_cell.angle_alpha   90.00
_cell.angle_beta   90.00
_cell.angle_gamma   90.00
#
_symmetry.space_group_name_H-M   'P 1'
#
loop_
_entity.id
_entity.type
_entity.pdbx_description
1 polymer ?
#
loop_
_entity_poly.entity_id
_entity_poly.type
_entity_poly.pdbx_seq_one_letter_code
_entity_poly.pdbx_strand_id
1 'polypeptide(L)'
;MQNEQLSIGTPFPGFSGLRGVDGATHDAAEYTSAKVLVVVFSCNHCPYVQAYEGRMSDFQRAYGGKGVQLIAINANDTKNYPDDDYPSMVKRAESQGFAFVYLRDDDQGVAERFRASHTPEFFVFGGPEKRLVYHGKMDDNYQNPGAVTHRYLQDAVDAVLAGNPVAVPETFSVGCTIKWR
;
A
#
# COMPACT_ATOMS: atom_id res chain seq x y z
N MET A 1 2.74 -1.31 24.64
CA MET A 1 2.48 0.04 24.09
C MET A 1 1.69 -0.14 22.83
N GLN A 2 0.49 0.43 22.77
CA GLN A 2 -0.24 0.49 21.50
C GLN A 2 0.58 1.37 20.57
N ASN A 3 1.01 0.82 19.43
CA ASN A 3 1.60 1.63 18.38
C ASN A 3 0.53 2.60 17.90
N GLU A 4 0.70 3.86 18.24
CA GLU A 4 -0.18 4.90 17.70
C GLU A 4 -0.08 4.89 16.18
N GLN A 5 -1.23 4.89 15.52
CA GLN A 5 -1.28 4.96 14.07
C GLN A 5 -0.66 6.26 13.56
N LEU A 6 -0.19 6.25 12.31
CA LEU A 6 0.29 7.46 11.66
C LEU A 6 -0.88 8.44 11.54
N SER A 7 -0.70 9.66 12.07
CA SER A 7 -1.77 10.66 12.11
C SER A 7 -2.05 11.25 10.73
N ILE A 8 -3.33 11.51 10.44
CA ILE A 8 -3.75 12.29 9.26
C ILE A 8 -3.01 13.64 9.29
N GLY A 9 -2.50 14.07 8.15
CA GLY A 9 -1.67 15.26 8.00
C GLY A 9 -0.19 15.04 8.14
N THR A 10 0.27 13.85 8.53
CA THR A 10 1.70 13.51 8.60
C THR A 10 2.33 13.57 7.20
N PRO A 11 3.50 14.22 7.04
CA PRO A 11 4.22 14.18 5.78
C PRO A 11 4.61 12.75 5.39
N PHE A 12 4.68 12.48 4.09
CA PHE A 12 5.12 11.20 3.56
C PHE A 12 6.48 10.81 4.17
N PRO A 13 6.58 9.67 4.91
CA PRO A 13 7.81 9.29 5.58
C PRO A 13 8.97 8.93 4.65
N GLY A 14 8.65 8.62 3.39
CA GLY A 14 9.66 8.23 2.42
C GLY A 14 10.24 6.84 2.64
N PHE A 15 11.08 6.44 1.70
CA PHE A 15 11.91 5.23 1.79
C PHE A 15 13.11 5.40 0.85
N SER A 16 14.16 4.63 1.09
CA SER A 16 15.31 4.57 0.18
C SER A 16 15.89 3.16 0.12
N GLY A 17 16.43 2.80 -1.04
CA GLY A 17 17.16 1.57 -1.24
C GLY A 17 16.31 0.29 -1.14
N LEU A 18 15.02 0.34 -1.41
CA LEU A 18 14.17 -0.86 -1.39
C LEU A 18 14.27 -1.62 -2.70
N ARG A 19 14.51 -2.92 -2.61
CA ARG A 19 14.59 -3.80 -3.78
C ARG A 19 13.20 -4.10 -4.34
N GLY A 20 12.99 -3.75 -5.62
CA GLY A 20 11.76 -4.05 -6.32
C GLY A 20 11.78 -5.41 -7.01
N VAL A 21 10.60 -5.96 -7.27
CA VAL A 21 10.45 -7.24 -8.02
C VAL A 21 10.92 -7.12 -9.47
N ASP A 22 11.11 -5.91 -9.97
CA ASP A 22 11.73 -5.62 -11.28
C ASP A 22 13.26 -5.80 -11.27
N GLY A 23 13.86 -6.12 -10.14
CA GLY A 23 15.30 -6.26 -9.96
C GLY A 23 16.05 -4.96 -9.68
N ALA A 24 15.38 -3.82 -9.73
CA ALA A 24 15.97 -2.51 -9.44
C ALA A 24 15.81 -2.13 -7.96
N THR A 25 16.65 -1.20 -7.52
CA THR A 25 16.51 -0.55 -6.22
C THR A 25 15.71 0.73 -6.39
N HIS A 26 14.77 0.99 -5.48
CA HIS A 26 13.84 2.12 -5.55
C HIS A 26 13.99 3.06 -4.37
N ASP A 27 13.94 4.35 -4.66
CA ASP A 27 13.90 5.42 -3.69
C ASP A 27 12.59 6.20 -3.81
N ALA A 28 12.08 6.73 -2.72
CA ALA A 28 10.85 7.54 -2.74
C ALA A 28 10.95 8.76 -3.66
N ALA A 29 12.17 9.29 -3.86
CA ALA A 29 12.43 10.41 -4.77
C ALA A 29 11.97 10.15 -6.21
N GLU A 30 11.93 8.89 -6.66
CA GLU A 30 11.46 8.52 -8.01
C GLU A 30 9.97 8.81 -8.22
N TYR A 31 9.21 8.95 -7.14
CA TYR A 31 7.75 9.05 -7.16
C TYR A 31 7.21 10.41 -6.73
N THR A 32 8.09 11.38 -6.45
CA THR A 32 7.69 12.71 -5.95
C THR A 32 6.88 13.52 -6.96
N SER A 33 6.99 13.22 -8.25
CA SER A 33 6.21 13.87 -9.32
C SER A 33 4.76 13.37 -9.39
N ALA A 34 4.42 12.27 -8.75
CA ALA A 34 3.05 11.78 -8.70
C ALA A 34 2.16 12.78 -7.94
N LYS A 35 0.93 12.94 -8.42
CA LYS A 35 -0.07 13.81 -7.75
C LYS A 35 -0.54 13.17 -6.45
N VAL A 36 -0.69 11.84 -6.46
CA VAL A 36 -1.12 11.06 -5.31
C VAL A 36 -0.22 9.84 -5.19
N LEU A 37 0.30 9.61 -3.99
CA LEU A 37 1.02 8.38 -3.65
C LEU A 37 0.14 7.51 -2.77
N VAL A 38 -0.04 6.26 -3.17
CA VAL A 38 -0.72 5.24 -2.38
C VAL A 38 0.31 4.19 -1.99
N VAL A 39 0.53 4.02 -0.69
CA VAL A 39 1.39 2.97 -0.15
C VAL A 39 0.50 1.91 0.49
N VAL A 40 0.73 0.65 0.16
CA VAL A 40 0.07 -0.47 0.81
C VAL A 40 1.11 -1.43 1.38
N PHE A 41 1.00 -1.74 2.67
CA PHE A 41 1.78 -2.85 3.23
C PHE A 41 1.09 -4.15 2.87
N SER A 42 1.84 -5.04 2.24
CA SER A 42 1.32 -6.24 1.58
C SER A 42 2.21 -7.44 1.87
N CYS A 43 1.78 -8.62 1.46
CA CYS A 43 2.57 -9.85 1.55
C CYS A 43 2.09 -10.86 0.50
N ASN A 44 2.73 -12.03 0.45
CA ASN A 44 2.40 -13.03 -0.57
C ASN A 44 1.34 -14.04 -0.11
N HIS A 45 1.29 -14.34 1.17
CA HIS A 45 0.49 -15.47 1.69
C HIS A 45 -0.80 -15.08 2.43
N CYS A 46 -1.03 -13.79 2.67
CA CYS A 46 -2.22 -13.36 3.41
C CYS A 46 -3.49 -13.48 2.54
N PRO A 47 -4.51 -14.21 2.95
CA PRO A 47 -5.76 -14.35 2.18
C PRO A 47 -6.46 -13.01 1.91
N TYR A 48 -6.37 -12.07 2.83
CA TYR A 48 -6.94 -10.73 2.65
C TYR A 48 -6.21 -9.96 1.54
N VAL A 49 -4.88 -10.05 1.50
CA VAL A 49 -4.09 -9.44 0.42
C VAL A 49 -4.44 -10.10 -0.91
N GLN A 50 -4.44 -11.43 -0.95
CA GLN A 50 -4.73 -12.18 -2.19
C GLN A 50 -6.10 -11.82 -2.77
N ALA A 51 -7.09 -11.57 -1.92
CA ALA A 51 -8.41 -11.11 -2.33
C ALA A 51 -8.38 -9.74 -3.01
N TYR A 52 -7.42 -8.87 -2.65
CA TYR A 52 -7.32 -7.51 -3.17
C TYR A 52 -6.32 -7.32 -4.32
N GLU A 53 -5.41 -8.26 -4.56
CA GLU A 53 -4.33 -8.09 -5.54
C GLU A 53 -4.85 -7.70 -6.94
N GLY A 54 -5.89 -8.36 -7.41
CA GLY A 54 -6.53 -8.02 -8.69
C GLY A 54 -7.11 -6.61 -8.71
N ARG A 55 -7.78 -6.22 -7.63
CA ARG A 55 -8.35 -4.86 -7.48
C ARG A 55 -7.26 -3.80 -7.40
N MET A 56 -6.13 -4.11 -6.76
CA MET A 56 -4.97 -3.22 -6.70
C MET A 56 -4.38 -2.98 -8.10
N SER A 57 -4.23 -4.03 -8.89
CA SER A 57 -3.76 -3.91 -10.28
C SER A 57 -4.75 -3.12 -11.14
N ASP A 58 -6.04 -3.38 -11.03
CA ASP A 58 -7.08 -2.64 -11.74
C ASP A 58 -7.09 -1.17 -11.35
N PHE A 59 -6.90 -0.87 -10.06
CA PHE A 59 -6.77 0.49 -9.56
C PHE A 59 -5.58 1.20 -10.21
N GLN A 60 -4.40 0.59 -10.23
CA GLN A 60 -3.22 1.19 -10.83
C GLN A 60 -3.41 1.43 -12.33
N ARG A 61 -4.00 0.50 -13.05
CA ARG A 61 -4.30 0.68 -14.48
C ARG A 61 -5.26 1.84 -14.73
N ALA A 62 -6.29 1.96 -13.88
CA ALA A 62 -7.30 3.03 -14.02
C ALA A 62 -6.77 4.41 -13.64
N TYR A 63 -5.93 4.49 -12.62
CA TYR A 63 -5.49 5.76 -12.03
C TYR A 63 -4.07 6.19 -12.43
N GLY A 64 -3.26 5.30 -12.98
CA GLY A 64 -1.87 5.61 -13.35
C GLY A 64 -1.76 6.80 -14.30
N GLY A 65 -2.62 6.88 -15.29
CA GLY A 65 -2.67 8.00 -16.25
C GLY A 65 -3.16 9.32 -15.64
N LYS A 66 -3.69 9.29 -14.42
CA LYS A 66 -4.17 10.47 -13.67
C LYS A 66 -3.13 11.01 -12.69
N GLY A 67 -1.91 10.47 -12.70
CA GLY A 67 -0.84 10.87 -11.81
C GLY A 67 -0.86 10.17 -10.44
N VAL A 68 -1.48 9.01 -10.33
CA VAL A 68 -1.55 8.21 -9.10
C VAL A 68 -0.58 7.03 -9.20
N GLN A 69 0.24 6.85 -8.16
CA GLN A 69 1.16 5.71 -8.07
C GLN A 69 0.85 4.87 -6.84
N LEU A 70 0.57 3.60 -7.07
CA LEU A 70 0.43 2.58 -6.02
C LEU A 70 1.76 1.86 -5.83
N ILE A 71 2.23 1.81 -4.60
CA ILE A 71 3.45 1.14 -4.19
C ILE A 71 3.12 0.16 -3.08
N ALA A 72 3.31 -1.13 -3.33
CA ALA A 72 3.16 -2.18 -2.33
C ALA A 72 4.52 -2.49 -1.69
N ILE A 73 4.53 -2.65 -0.37
CA ILE A 73 5.74 -2.93 0.41
C ILE A 73 5.52 -4.16 1.26
N ASN A 74 6.41 -5.14 1.15
CA ASN A 74 6.40 -6.34 1.98
C ASN A 74 7.51 -6.25 3.03
N ALA A 75 7.10 -6.17 4.30
CA ALA A 75 8.00 -6.06 5.44
C ALA A 75 8.01 -7.32 6.33
N ASN A 76 7.31 -8.38 5.94
CA ASN A 76 7.22 -9.58 6.78
C ASN A 76 8.57 -10.24 7.02
N ASP A 77 8.76 -10.76 8.22
CA ASP A 77 9.94 -11.57 8.57
C ASP A 77 10.02 -12.81 7.66
N THR A 78 11.11 -12.95 6.92
CA THR A 78 11.30 -14.04 5.97
C THR A 78 11.96 -15.28 6.58
N LYS A 79 12.53 -15.16 7.78
CA LYS A 79 13.12 -16.28 8.48
C LYS A 79 12.07 -17.30 8.91
N ASN A 80 10.97 -16.81 9.48
CA ASN A 80 9.86 -17.63 9.93
C ASN A 80 8.73 -17.74 8.89
N TYR A 81 8.73 -16.86 7.89
CA TYR A 81 7.71 -16.79 6.84
C TYR A 81 8.38 -16.72 5.46
N PRO A 82 9.02 -17.85 5.01
CA PRO A 82 9.80 -17.85 3.76
C PRO A 82 8.95 -17.60 2.50
N ASP A 83 7.63 -17.78 2.57
CA ASP A 83 6.72 -17.45 1.47
C ASP A 83 6.71 -15.96 1.13
N ASP A 84 7.26 -15.11 2.01
CA ASP A 84 7.39 -13.67 1.80
C ASP A 84 8.79 -13.23 1.41
N ASP A 85 9.68 -14.15 1.08
CA ASP A 85 11.01 -13.80 0.62
C ASP A 85 10.99 -13.13 -0.77
N TYR A 86 12.10 -12.50 -1.11
CA TYR A 86 12.20 -11.76 -2.37
C TYR A 86 11.95 -12.64 -3.62
N PRO A 87 12.52 -13.86 -3.74
CA PRO A 87 12.20 -14.71 -4.88
C PRO A 87 10.71 -15.04 -5.00
N SER A 88 10.05 -15.25 -3.87
CA SER A 88 8.60 -15.51 -3.84
C SER A 88 7.79 -14.28 -4.24
N MET A 89 8.24 -13.08 -3.87
CA MET A 89 7.64 -11.83 -4.32
C MET A 89 7.71 -11.69 -5.86
N VAL A 90 8.87 -11.98 -6.44
CA VAL A 90 9.06 -11.94 -7.91
C VAL A 90 8.10 -12.91 -8.61
N LYS A 91 8.03 -14.14 -8.13
CA LYS A 91 7.12 -15.17 -8.68
C LYS A 91 5.66 -14.72 -8.57
N ARG A 92 5.27 -14.17 -7.43
CA ARG A 92 3.90 -13.70 -7.21
C ARG A 92 3.53 -12.58 -8.17
N ALA A 93 4.40 -11.58 -8.29
CA ALA A 93 4.19 -10.45 -9.20
C ALA A 93 4.03 -10.89 -10.65
N GLU A 94 4.87 -11.83 -11.11
CA GLU A 94 4.79 -12.37 -12.45
C GLU A 94 3.52 -13.19 -12.67
N SER A 95 3.23 -14.14 -11.77
CA SER A 95 2.09 -15.05 -11.91
C SER A 95 0.75 -14.34 -11.84
N GLN A 96 0.63 -13.27 -11.04
CA GLN A 96 -0.59 -12.48 -10.88
C GLN A 96 -0.65 -11.25 -11.79
N GLY A 97 0.41 -10.98 -12.54
CA GLY A 97 0.47 -9.83 -13.45
C GLY A 97 0.30 -8.49 -12.74
N PHE A 98 1.02 -8.27 -11.64
CA PHE A 98 0.91 -7.02 -10.88
C PHE A 98 1.20 -5.79 -11.74
N ALA A 99 0.27 -4.83 -11.76
CA ALA A 99 0.42 -3.57 -12.46
C ALA A 99 1.02 -2.46 -11.57
N PHE A 100 1.32 -2.75 -10.32
CA PHE A 100 1.84 -1.81 -9.33
C PHE A 100 3.29 -2.17 -8.95
N VAL A 101 3.99 -1.21 -8.35
CA VAL A 101 5.33 -1.39 -7.81
C VAL A 101 5.27 -2.26 -6.55
N TYR A 102 6.16 -3.26 -6.45
CA TYR A 102 6.24 -4.15 -5.28
C TYR A 102 7.67 -4.20 -4.76
N LEU A 103 7.86 -3.76 -3.51
CA LEU A 103 9.17 -3.53 -2.90
C LEU A 103 9.35 -4.37 -1.65
N ARG A 104 10.61 -4.75 -1.36
CA ARG A 104 10.99 -5.47 -0.15
C ARG A 104 11.56 -4.53 0.90
N ASP A 105 10.99 -4.53 2.11
CA ASP A 105 11.47 -3.80 3.29
C ASP A 105 12.14 -4.82 4.25
N ASP A 106 13.40 -5.16 3.97
CA ASP A 106 14.10 -6.27 4.65
C ASP A 106 14.36 -6.00 6.14
N ASP A 107 14.68 -4.78 6.50
CA ASP A 107 14.97 -4.39 7.87
C ASP A 107 13.74 -3.93 8.65
N GLN A 108 12.59 -3.91 8.01
CA GLN A 108 11.31 -3.46 8.57
C GLN A 108 11.26 -1.97 8.97
N GLY A 109 12.29 -1.22 8.58
CA GLY A 109 12.41 0.19 8.95
C GLY A 109 11.35 1.09 8.33
N VAL A 110 10.89 0.76 7.11
CA VAL A 110 9.83 1.51 6.45
C VAL A 110 8.49 1.24 7.15
N ALA A 111 8.19 -0.02 7.43
CA ALA A 111 6.96 -0.39 8.14
C ALA A 111 6.89 0.28 9.52
N GLU A 112 8.01 0.36 10.23
CA GLU A 112 8.09 1.06 11.52
C GLU A 112 7.80 2.56 11.39
N ARG A 113 8.41 3.23 10.41
CA ARG A 113 8.17 4.67 10.17
C ARG A 113 6.73 4.98 9.79
N PHE A 114 6.09 4.09 9.04
CA PHE A 114 4.66 4.20 8.71
C PHE A 114 3.74 3.80 9.85
N ARG A 115 4.29 3.21 10.91
CA ARG A 115 3.51 2.61 12.02
C ARG A 115 2.49 1.59 11.50
N ALA A 116 2.87 0.86 10.46
CA ALA A 116 2.04 -0.15 9.85
C ALA A 116 1.86 -1.34 10.78
N SER A 117 0.71 -1.97 10.75
CA SER A 117 0.36 -3.09 11.64
C SER A 117 -0.22 -4.30 10.93
N HIS A 118 -0.87 -4.10 9.79
CA HIS A 118 -1.63 -5.13 9.08
C HIS A 118 -1.24 -5.20 7.59
N THR A 119 -1.66 -6.28 6.94
CA THR A 119 -1.63 -6.45 5.49
C THR A 119 -2.99 -6.95 5.00
N PRO A 120 -3.63 -6.31 4.01
CA PRO A 120 -3.23 -5.04 3.42
C PRO A 120 -3.60 -3.83 4.30
N GLU A 121 -2.76 -2.84 4.32
CA GLU A 121 -3.02 -1.58 5.03
C GLU A 121 -2.62 -0.43 4.11
N PHE A 122 -3.58 0.42 3.77
CA PHE A 122 -3.42 1.47 2.76
C PHE A 122 -3.18 2.84 3.39
N PHE A 123 -2.27 3.59 2.78
CA PHE A 123 -1.94 4.98 3.14
C PHE A 123 -1.99 5.83 1.88
N VAL A 124 -2.78 6.89 1.88
CA VAL A 124 -2.89 7.83 0.75
C VAL A 124 -2.26 9.16 1.13
N PHE A 125 -1.29 9.60 0.33
CA PHE A 125 -0.61 10.88 0.50
C PHE A 125 -0.94 11.79 -0.68
N GLY A 126 -1.42 12.98 -0.38
CA GLY A 126 -1.84 13.93 -1.40
C GLY A 126 -1.51 15.37 -1.06
N GLY A 127 -1.81 16.24 -2.01
CA GLY A 127 -1.49 17.65 -1.93
C GLY A 127 -0.04 17.98 -2.27
N PRO A 128 0.32 19.28 -2.32
CA PRO A 128 1.67 19.71 -2.72
C PRO A 128 2.78 19.17 -1.81
N GLU A 129 2.46 18.99 -0.52
CA GLU A 129 3.41 18.53 0.50
C GLU A 129 3.36 17.02 0.74
N LYS A 130 2.52 16.28 0.00
CA LYS A 130 2.34 14.84 0.18
C LYS A 130 2.08 14.47 1.65
N ARG A 131 0.95 14.94 2.18
CA ARG A 131 0.52 14.61 3.53
C ARG A 131 -0.48 13.45 3.52
N LEU A 132 -0.50 12.68 4.60
CA LEU A 132 -1.46 11.58 4.77
C LEU A 132 -2.89 12.14 4.82
N VAL A 133 -3.72 11.68 3.90
CA VAL A 133 -5.13 12.10 3.78
C VAL A 133 -6.11 10.95 4.01
N TYR A 134 -5.64 9.72 3.91
CA TYR A 134 -6.44 8.52 4.18
C TYR A 134 -5.56 7.38 4.70
N HIS A 135 -6.09 6.63 5.66
CA HIS A 135 -5.47 5.42 6.20
C HIS A 135 -6.54 4.37 6.47
N GLY A 136 -6.33 3.15 6.00
CA GLY A 136 -7.22 2.05 6.28
C GLY A 136 -7.33 1.02 5.17
N LYS A 137 -8.55 0.54 4.95
CA LYS A 137 -8.86 -0.53 3.99
C LYS A 137 -9.21 0.02 2.60
N MET A 138 -9.10 -0.84 1.60
CA MET A 138 -9.42 -0.48 0.21
C MET A 138 -10.92 -0.27 0.01
N ASP A 139 -11.72 -1.21 0.49
CA ASP A 139 -13.18 -1.19 0.39
C ASP A 139 -13.82 -1.98 1.54
N ASP A 140 -15.15 -2.07 1.55
CA ASP A 140 -15.90 -2.70 2.65
C ASP A 140 -16.19 -4.20 2.44
N ASN A 141 -15.64 -4.82 1.38
CA ASN A 141 -15.87 -6.26 1.16
C ASN A 141 -14.70 -6.94 0.44
N TYR A 142 -13.79 -7.55 1.22
CA TYR A 142 -12.65 -8.25 0.65
C TYR A 142 -13.05 -9.54 -0.07
N GLN A 143 -14.14 -10.21 0.36
CA GLN A 143 -14.54 -11.51 -0.17
C GLN A 143 -15.23 -11.41 -1.52
N ASN A 144 -16.06 -10.36 -1.72
CA ASN A 144 -16.88 -10.22 -2.92
C ASN A 144 -16.81 -8.81 -3.49
N PRO A 145 -16.04 -8.60 -4.58
CA PRO A 145 -15.98 -7.29 -5.23
C PRO A 145 -17.33 -6.77 -5.70
N GLY A 146 -18.24 -7.66 -6.08
CA GLY A 146 -19.57 -7.30 -6.53
C GLY A 146 -20.52 -6.82 -5.44
N ALA A 147 -20.17 -7.07 -4.16
CA ALA A 147 -20.96 -6.64 -3.01
C ALA A 147 -20.36 -5.40 -2.32
N VAL A 148 -19.31 -4.80 -2.88
CA VAL A 148 -18.71 -3.57 -2.35
C VAL A 148 -19.71 -2.42 -2.44
N THR A 149 -19.94 -1.73 -1.31
CA THR A 149 -20.80 -0.55 -1.22
C THR A 149 -20.01 0.73 -1.01
N HIS A 150 -18.82 0.64 -0.37
CA HIS A 150 -17.93 1.77 -0.10
C HIS A 150 -16.52 1.47 -0.63
N ARG A 151 -16.05 2.31 -1.55
CA ARG A 151 -14.71 2.23 -2.15
C ARG A 151 -13.82 3.31 -1.52
N TYR A 152 -13.41 3.09 -0.28
CA TYR A 152 -12.70 4.09 0.53
C TYR A 152 -11.43 4.61 -0.13
N LEU A 153 -10.62 3.72 -0.71
CA LEU A 153 -9.39 4.12 -1.38
C LEU A 153 -9.66 4.98 -2.61
N GLN A 154 -10.56 4.54 -3.48
CA GLN A 154 -10.93 5.29 -4.69
C GLN A 154 -11.54 6.64 -4.33
N ASP A 155 -12.43 6.68 -3.35
CA ASP A 155 -13.09 7.92 -2.91
C ASP A 155 -12.05 8.92 -2.37
N ALA A 156 -11.07 8.45 -1.59
CA ALA A 156 -10.00 9.29 -1.08
C ALA A 156 -9.13 9.86 -2.21
N VAL A 157 -8.72 9.01 -3.15
CA VAL A 157 -7.89 9.42 -4.29
C VAL A 157 -8.65 10.39 -5.20
N ASP A 158 -9.91 10.10 -5.49
CA ASP A 158 -10.78 10.99 -6.30
C ASP A 158 -10.94 12.36 -5.65
N ALA A 159 -11.12 12.40 -4.33
CA ALA A 159 -11.20 13.67 -3.58
C ALA A 159 -9.92 14.49 -3.73
N VAL A 160 -8.75 13.87 -3.57
CA VAL A 160 -7.47 14.55 -3.74
C VAL A 160 -7.31 15.08 -5.17
N LEU A 161 -7.61 14.27 -6.17
CA LEU A 161 -7.51 14.68 -7.58
C LEU A 161 -8.45 15.82 -7.92
N ALA A 162 -9.62 15.92 -7.26
CA ALA A 162 -10.58 16.99 -7.44
C ALA A 162 -10.29 18.23 -6.58
N GLY A 163 -9.28 18.18 -5.70
CA GLY A 163 -8.97 19.27 -4.76
C GLY A 163 -9.95 19.38 -3.59
N ASN A 164 -10.67 18.30 -3.28
CA ASN A 164 -11.65 18.24 -2.21
C ASN A 164 -11.09 17.53 -0.95
N PRO A 165 -11.63 17.83 0.26
CA PRO A 165 -11.31 17.05 1.45
C PRO A 165 -11.77 15.59 1.31
N VAL A 166 -11.05 14.67 1.97
CA VAL A 166 -11.45 13.26 2.05
C VAL A 166 -12.56 13.13 3.09
N ALA A 167 -13.74 12.64 2.67
CA ALA A 167 -14.91 12.53 3.53
C ALA A 167 -14.73 11.52 4.66
N VAL A 168 -14.09 10.38 4.39
CA VAL A 168 -13.79 9.33 5.37
C VAL A 168 -12.27 9.13 5.40
N PRO A 169 -11.55 9.87 6.29
CA PRO A 169 -10.08 9.85 6.29
C PRO A 169 -9.47 8.61 6.93
N GLU A 170 -10.23 7.87 7.73
CA GLU A 170 -9.73 6.68 8.41
C GLU A 170 -10.78 5.57 8.44
N THR A 171 -10.31 4.33 8.23
CA THR A 171 -11.07 3.10 8.48
C THR A 171 -10.17 2.12 9.20
N PHE A 172 -10.74 1.09 9.82
CA PHE A 172 -9.96 0.02 10.42
C PHE A 172 -9.44 -0.92 9.33
N SER A 173 -8.14 -1.15 9.30
CA SER A 173 -7.54 -2.14 8.41
C SER A 173 -8.01 -3.54 8.80
N VAL A 174 -8.46 -4.31 7.82
CA VAL A 174 -8.85 -5.71 7.98
C VAL A 174 -7.82 -6.57 7.27
N GLY A 175 -7.14 -7.43 8.01
CA GLY A 175 -6.08 -8.26 7.44
C GLY A 175 -5.29 -9.02 8.49
N CYS A 176 -4.25 -9.70 8.01
CA CYS A 176 -3.27 -10.35 8.87
C CYS A 176 -2.34 -9.30 9.50
N THR A 177 -1.80 -9.60 10.68
CA THR A 177 -0.76 -8.73 11.28
C THR A 177 0.55 -8.84 10.50
N ILE A 178 1.32 -7.76 10.43
CA ILE A 178 2.70 -7.79 9.93
C ILE A 178 3.51 -8.75 10.83
N LYS A 179 4.34 -9.57 10.20
CA LYS A 179 5.19 -10.54 10.89
C LYS A 179 6.52 -9.86 11.22
N TRP A 180 6.63 -9.37 12.44
CA TRP A 180 7.84 -8.74 12.95
C TRP A 180 8.89 -9.78 13.34
N ARG A 181 10.19 -9.39 13.25
CA ARG A 181 11.30 -10.19 13.75
C ARG A 181 11.34 -10.25 15.27
#